data_45917292540115834354aed2311b0fee
#
_entry.id   45917292540115834354aed2311b0fee
#
_cell.length_a   1.000
_cell.length_b   1.000
_cell.length_c   1.000
_cell.angle_alpha   90.00
_cell.angle_beta   90.00
_cell.angle_gamma   90.00
#
_symmetry.space_group_name_H-M   'P 1'
#
loop_
_entity.id
_entity.type
_entity.pdbx_description
1 polymer ?
#
loop_
_entity_poly.entity_id
_entity_poly.type
_entity_poly.pdbx_seq_one_letter_code
_entity_poly.pdbx_strand_id
1 'polypeptide(L)'
;PAPGGRTTRTGEPLADLAALAAAHPATLAVGVNCCPPEDVATALTDLDPAAYELTGVAYPNSGETWDAVARQWRGEAQWDEGAVSDWRRAGATLIGGCCRVFPDQIARLPH
;
A
#
# COMPACT_ATOMS: atom_id res chain seq x y z
N PRO A 1 -6.50 2.98 -1.17
CA PRO A 1 -7.03 4.08 -0.34
C PRO A 1 -7.29 5.34 -1.17
N ALA A 2 -7.98 6.30 -0.58
CA ALA A 2 -8.05 7.66 -1.08
C ALA A 2 -6.70 8.38 -0.86
N PRO A 3 -6.46 9.52 -1.53
CA PRO A 3 -5.26 10.33 -1.29
C PRO A 3 -5.07 10.63 0.20
N GLY A 4 -3.84 10.51 0.70
CA GLY A 4 -3.49 10.64 2.11
C GLY A 4 -3.54 9.34 2.92
N GLY A 5 -4.03 8.24 2.32
CA GLY A 5 -3.91 6.90 2.88
C GLY A 5 -4.78 6.55 4.10
N ARG A 6 -5.75 7.38 4.47
CA ARG A 6 -6.54 7.17 5.71
C ARG A 6 -7.93 6.57 5.50
N THR A 7 -8.46 6.67 4.30
CA THR A 7 -9.81 6.22 3.98
C THR A 7 -9.83 5.37 2.72
N THR A 8 -10.92 4.63 2.53
CA THR A 8 -11.26 4.04 1.24
C THR A 8 -11.58 5.15 0.22
N ARG A 9 -11.76 4.80 -1.05
CA ARG A 9 -12.19 5.77 -2.07
C ARG A 9 -13.59 6.33 -1.86
N THR A 10 -14.41 5.63 -1.11
CA THR A 10 -15.77 6.00 -0.74
C THR A 10 -15.86 6.72 0.59
N GLY A 11 -14.74 6.86 1.31
CA GLY A 11 -14.59 7.73 2.47
C GLY A 11 -14.63 7.02 3.83
N GLU A 12 -14.76 5.68 3.87
CA GLU A 12 -14.75 4.95 5.13
C GLU A 12 -13.32 4.90 5.71
N PRO A 13 -13.16 5.06 7.04
CA PRO A 13 -11.85 4.91 7.69
C PRO A 13 -11.25 3.52 7.46
N LEU A 14 -9.96 3.45 7.18
CA LEU A 14 -9.28 2.16 7.00
C LEU A 14 -9.25 1.33 8.30
N ALA A 15 -9.23 1.97 9.46
CA ALA A 15 -9.32 1.29 10.75
C ALA A 15 -10.62 0.49 10.88
N ASP A 16 -11.74 1.03 10.43
CA ASP A 16 -13.04 0.34 10.46
C ASP A 16 -13.05 -0.86 9.50
N LEU A 17 -12.40 -0.71 8.35
CA LEU A 17 -12.26 -1.80 7.37
C LEU A 17 -11.45 -2.97 7.93
N ALA A 18 -10.36 -2.69 8.64
CA ALA A 18 -9.54 -3.74 9.24
C ALA A 18 -10.32 -4.52 10.30
N ALA A 19 -11.07 -3.85 11.16
CA ALA A 19 -11.93 -4.47 12.15
C ALA A 19 -13.01 -5.37 11.49
N LEU A 20 -13.64 -4.88 10.43
CA LEU A 20 -14.63 -5.64 9.67
C LEU A 20 -14.02 -6.88 9.02
N ALA A 21 -12.85 -6.74 8.41
CA ALA A 21 -12.13 -7.84 7.78
C ALA A 21 -11.72 -8.91 8.80
N ALA A 22 -11.23 -8.48 9.96
CA ALA A 22 -10.81 -9.38 11.04
C ALA A 22 -11.97 -10.17 11.65
N ALA A 23 -13.18 -9.64 11.61
CA ALA A 23 -14.38 -10.36 12.08
C ALA A 23 -14.73 -11.57 11.19
N HIS A 24 -14.19 -11.65 9.97
CA HIS A 24 -14.41 -12.78 9.09
C HIS A 24 -13.30 -13.83 9.24
N PRO A 25 -13.62 -15.08 9.63
CA PRO A 25 -12.61 -16.08 10.01
C PRO A 25 -11.71 -16.54 8.85
N ALA A 26 -12.10 -16.31 7.60
CA ALA A 26 -11.30 -16.64 6.43
C ALA A 26 -10.34 -15.52 5.99
N THR A 27 -10.34 -14.37 6.65
CA THR A 27 -9.42 -13.28 6.35
C THR A 27 -8.02 -13.63 6.88
N LEU A 28 -7.03 -13.68 5.99
CA LEU A 28 -5.64 -13.97 6.32
C LEU A 28 -4.76 -12.71 6.30
N ALA A 29 -5.14 -11.72 5.50
CA ALA A 29 -4.35 -10.54 5.27
C ALA A 29 -5.21 -9.32 4.97
N VAL A 30 -4.70 -8.14 5.31
CA VAL A 30 -5.27 -6.85 4.90
C VAL A 30 -4.16 -5.95 4.39
N GLY A 31 -4.48 -5.02 3.52
CA GLY A 31 -3.46 -4.13 3.00
C GLY A 31 -3.96 -3.12 2.00
N VAL A 32 -3.02 -2.49 1.30
CA VAL A 32 -3.31 -1.42 0.36
C VAL A 32 -2.60 -1.62 -0.98
N ASN A 33 -3.24 -1.15 -2.04
CA ASN A 33 -2.71 -1.21 -3.39
C ASN A 33 -3.09 0.02 -4.21
N CYS A 34 -2.44 0.18 -5.38
CA CYS A 34 -2.76 1.23 -6.34
C CYS A 34 -2.84 2.63 -5.71
N CYS A 35 -1.98 2.89 -4.74
CA CYS A 35 -1.82 4.19 -4.09
C CYS A 35 -0.38 4.69 -4.29
N PRO A 36 -0.13 6.00 -4.07
CA PRO A 36 1.21 6.52 -4.05
C PRO A 36 2.07 5.87 -2.95
N PRO A 37 3.37 5.68 -3.17
CA PRO A 37 4.28 5.09 -2.17
C PRO A 37 4.26 5.81 -0.82
N GLU A 38 4.13 7.13 -0.82
CA GLU A 38 4.08 7.97 0.38
C GLU A 38 2.85 7.70 1.26
N ASP A 39 1.76 7.20 0.71
CA ASP A 39 0.52 6.92 1.46
C ASP A 39 0.52 5.56 2.16
N VAL A 40 1.43 4.65 1.77
CA VAL A 40 1.42 3.25 2.23
C VAL A 40 1.62 3.14 3.74
N ALA A 41 2.63 3.81 4.30
CA ALA A 41 2.94 3.72 5.72
C ALA A 41 1.78 4.24 6.59
N THR A 42 1.16 5.36 6.20
CA THR A 42 0.00 5.91 6.88
C THR A 42 -1.18 4.93 6.83
N ALA A 43 -1.45 4.38 5.66
CA ALA A 43 -2.56 3.45 5.46
C ALA A 43 -2.39 2.15 6.26
N LEU A 44 -1.18 1.59 6.29
CA LEU A 44 -0.89 0.40 7.09
C LEU A 44 -0.95 0.66 8.60
N THR A 45 -0.55 1.85 9.03
CA THR A 45 -0.67 2.27 10.43
C THR A 45 -2.14 2.34 10.86
N ASP A 46 -3.00 2.91 10.02
CA ASP A 46 -4.43 3.01 10.30
C ASP A 46 -5.14 1.63 10.21
N LEU A 47 -4.71 0.74 9.30
CA LEU A 47 -5.20 -0.64 9.23
C LEU A 47 -4.77 -1.49 10.41
N ASP A 48 -3.57 -1.26 10.93
CA ASP A 48 -2.96 -1.99 12.05
C ASP A 48 -3.14 -3.52 11.98
N PRO A 49 -2.64 -4.17 10.90
CA PRO A 49 -2.88 -5.60 10.71
C PRO A 49 -2.37 -6.47 11.87
N ALA A 50 -1.32 -6.05 12.56
CA ALA A 50 -0.76 -6.77 13.69
C ALA A 50 -1.72 -6.84 14.89
N ALA A 51 -2.52 -5.80 15.13
CA ALA A 51 -3.52 -5.78 16.21
C ALA A 51 -4.60 -6.86 16.01
N TYR A 52 -4.79 -7.34 14.79
CA TYR A 52 -5.77 -8.36 14.43
C TYR A 52 -5.13 -9.71 14.07
N GLU A 53 -3.83 -9.87 14.29
CA GLU A 53 -3.06 -11.06 13.90
C GLU A 53 -3.16 -11.38 12.39
N LEU A 54 -3.32 -10.33 11.55
CA LEU A 54 -3.39 -10.43 10.09
C LEU A 54 -2.05 -10.08 9.44
N THR A 55 -1.82 -10.64 8.28
CA THR A 55 -0.67 -10.28 7.44
C THR A 55 -0.89 -8.92 6.79
N GLY A 56 0.06 -8.01 6.93
CA GLY A 56 0.05 -6.71 6.24
C GLY A 56 0.55 -6.82 4.81
N VAL A 57 -0.19 -6.27 3.84
CA VAL A 57 0.14 -6.32 2.41
C VAL A 57 0.24 -4.92 1.82
N ALA A 58 1.28 -4.66 1.04
CA ALA A 58 1.46 -3.41 0.30
C ALA A 58 1.91 -3.68 -1.14
N TYR A 59 1.15 -3.18 -2.13
CA TYR A 59 1.59 -3.15 -3.52
C TYR A 59 1.17 -1.84 -4.19
N PRO A 60 1.89 -0.74 -3.86
CA PRO A 60 1.62 0.59 -4.37
C PRO A 60 2.00 0.74 -5.85
N ASN A 61 1.67 1.90 -6.42
CA ASN A 61 2.20 2.34 -7.71
C ASN A 61 3.67 2.74 -7.59
N SER A 62 4.31 2.99 -8.74
CA SER A 62 5.71 3.46 -8.77
C SER A 62 5.94 4.83 -8.12
N GLY A 63 4.90 5.65 -8.00
CA GLY A 63 4.98 7.06 -7.63
C GLY A 63 4.88 8.01 -8.83
N GLU A 64 4.94 7.49 -10.05
CA GLU A 64 4.62 8.27 -11.26
C GLU A 64 3.11 8.59 -11.29
N THR A 65 2.78 9.78 -11.80
CA THR A 65 1.40 10.25 -11.90
C THR A 65 0.86 10.08 -13.31
N TRP A 66 -0.36 9.59 -13.43
CA TRP A 66 -1.05 9.50 -14.71
C TRP A 66 -1.64 10.85 -15.12
N ASP A 67 -1.19 11.40 -16.25
CA ASP A 67 -1.76 12.58 -16.90
C ASP A 67 -2.85 12.13 -17.88
N ALA A 68 -4.11 12.26 -17.49
CA ALA A 68 -5.24 11.79 -18.29
C ALA A 68 -5.46 12.62 -19.57
N VAL A 69 -5.02 13.88 -19.61
CA VAL A 69 -5.14 14.76 -20.78
C VAL A 69 -4.07 14.40 -21.82
N ALA A 70 -2.82 14.30 -21.39
CA ALA A 70 -1.71 13.92 -22.25
C ALA A 70 -1.65 12.41 -22.50
N ARG A 71 -2.41 11.60 -21.75
CA ARG A 71 -2.43 10.14 -21.79
C ARG A 71 -1.03 9.54 -21.64
N GLN A 72 -0.29 10.04 -20.66
CA GLN A 72 1.07 9.57 -20.35
C GLN A 72 1.35 9.64 -18.86
N TRP A 73 2.32 8.84 -18.42
CA TRP A 73 2.86 8.90 -17.07
C TRP A 73 3.88 10.03 -16.94
N ARG A 74 3.89 10.70 -15.77
CA ARG A 74 4.80 11.80 -15.46
C ARG A 74 5.48 11.58 -14.13
N GLY A 75 6.66 12.18 -13.98
CA GLY A 75 7.47 12.08 -12.78
C GLY A 75 8.41 10.87 -12.80
N GLU A 76 8.97 10.57 -11.65
CA GLU A 76 9.93 9.50 -11.46
C GLU A 76 9.41 8.47 -10.47
N ALA A 77 9.92 7.24 -10.57
CA ALA A 77 9.60 6.19 -9.60
C ALA A 77 10.17 6.55 -8.22
N GLN A 78 9.34 6.41 -7.20
CA GLN A 78 9.66 6.75 -5.80
C GLN A 78 9.91 5.51 -4.94
N TRP A 79 10.18 4.39 -5.58
CA TRP A 79 10.51 3.16 -4.91
C TRP A 79 11.98 3.14 -4.55
N ASP A 80 12.27 3.21 -3.27
CA ASP A 80 13.62 3.05 -2.72
C ASP A 80 13.60 2.16 -1.46
N GLU A 81 14.78 1.80 -0.98
CA GLU A 81 14.93 0.96 0.20
C GLU A 81 14.38 1.63 1.48
N GLY A 82 14.43 2.96 1.54
CA GLY A 82 13.89 3.74 2.65
C GLY A 82 12.39 3.61 2.74
N ALA A 83 11.69 3.80 1.63
CA ALA A 83 10.23 3.64 1.56
C ALA A 83 9.80 2.23 1.96
N VAL A 84 10.48 1.20 1.44
CA VAL A 84 10.20 -0.21 1.79
C VAL A 84 10.42 -0.49 3.27
N SER A 85 11.47 0.08 3.87
CA SER A 85 11.73 -0.03 5.31
C SER A 85 10.63 0.60 6.14
N ASP A 86 10.10 1.75 5.71
CA ASP A 86 8.98 2.42 6.38
C ASP A 86 7.70 1.58 6.30
N TRP A 87 7.41 0.97 5.15
CA TRP A 87 6.26 0.09 5.00
C TRP A 87 6.35 -1.15 5.89
N ARG A 88 7.55 -1.73 6.03
CA ARG A 88 7.77 -2.87 6.94
C ARG A 88 7.55 -2.49 8.39
N ARG A 89 8.05 -1.31 8.82
CA ARG A 89 7.79 -0.80 10.16
C ARG A 89 6.31 -0.52 10.42
N ALA A 90 5.58 -0.11 9.38
CA ALA A 90 4.13 0.10 9.46
C ALA A 90 3.30 -1.20 9.40
N GLY A 91 3.95 -2.36 9.25
CA GLY A 91 3.29 -3.66 9.32
C GLY A 91 3.21 -4.46 8.01
N ALA A 92 3.83 -3.99 6.90
CA ALA A 92 3.87 -4.76 5.66
C ALA A 92 4.83 -5.96 5.78
N THR A 93 4.30 -7.15 5.60
CA THR A 93 5.09 -8.38 5.48
C THR A 93 5.18 -8.87 4.04
N LEU A 94 4.11 -8.65 3.27
CA LEU A 94 4.09 -8.95 1.83
C LEU A 94 4.14 -7.63 1.07
N ILE A 95 5.17 -7.47 0.23
CA ILE A 95 5.38 -6.26 -0.55
C ILE A 95 5.51 -6.63 -2.02
N GLY A 96 4.74 -5.96 -2.83
CA GLY A 96 4.73 -6.08 -4.27
C GLY A 96 4.55 -4.73 -4.94
N GLY A 97 4.16 -4.71 -6.20
CA GLY A 97 3.94 -3.50 -6.96
C GLY A 97 2.66 -3.52 -7.79
N CYS A 98 2.11 -2.35 -8.08
CA CYS A 98 0.98 -2.14 -8.95
C CYS A 98 1.39 -1.34 -10.19
N CYS A 99 0.71 -0.26 -10.54
CA CYS A 99 0.94 0.49 -11.77
C CYS A 99 2.38 0.99 -11.88
N ARG A 100 3.01 0.73 -13.01
CA ARG A 100 4.39 1.15 -13.36
C ARG A 100 5.48 0.55 -12.47
N VAL A 101 5.20 -0.49 -11.72
CA VAL A 101 6.20 -1.28 -11.00
C VAL A 101 6.53 -2.52 -11.80
N PHE A 102 7.80 -2.71 -12.11
CA PHE A 102 8.29 -3.77 -12.98
C PHE A 102 9.05 -4.85 -12.20
N PRO A 103 9.23 -6.05 -12.76
CA PRO A 103 9.87 -7.17 -12.07
C PRO A 103 11.27 -6.88 -11.51
N ASP A 104 12.06 -6.06 -12.18
CA ASP A 104 13.41 -5.68 -11.73
C ASP A 104 13.37 -4.83 -10.44
N GLN A 105 12.32 -4.02 -10.24
CA GLN A 105 12.10 -3.28 -9.00
C GLN A 105 11.73 -4.23 -7.85
N ILE A 106 10.86 -5.21 -8.12
CA ILE A 106 10.49 -6.24 -7.13
C ILE A 106 11.71 -7.09 -6.74
N ALA A 107 12.54 -7.46 -7.73
CA ALA A 107 13.74 -8.27 -7.49
C ALA A 107 14.79 -7.59 -6.58
N ARG A 108 14.76 -6.27 -6.48
CA ARG A 108 15.65 -5.48 -5.60
C ARG A 108 15.13 -5.32 -4.17
N LEU A 109 13.91 -5.78 -3.90
CA LEU A 109 13.37 -5.70 -2.55
C LEU A 109 14.20 -6.57 -1.60
N PRO A 110 14.59 -6.05 -0.42
CA PRO A 110 15.27 -6.86 0.58
C PRO A 110 14.34 -7.99 1.07
N HIS A 111 14.90 -9.15 1.09
CA HIS A 111 14.21 -10.38 1.53
C HIS A 111 14.13 -10.50 3.05
#